data_6df9fd86b0b26aaf60e6afd5833de4cd
#
_entry.id   6df9fd86b0b26aaf60e6afd5833de4cd
#
_cell.length_a   1.000
_cell.length_b   1.000
_cell.length_c   1.000
_cell.angle_alpha   90.00
_cell.angle_beta   90.00
_cell.angle_gamma   90.00
#
_symmetry.space_group_name_H-M   'P 1'
#
loop_
_entity.id
_entity.type
_entity.pdbx_description
1 polymer ?
#
loop_
_entity_poly.entity_id
_entity_poly.type
_entity_poly.pdbx_seq_one_letter_code
_entity_poly.pdbx_strand_id
1 'polypeptide(L)'
;MVPNITSGSSFYGVIAYNKIKVDDGTAKVLWHPKIAADTSSNVPIENCVQAFEPYIALNSHVKKPVIHISLNPSPKDILSEEQMAVLAQEFMEKFSYGNQPYIVWLHEDINRKHMHIVSVRINEKGEKIDHNREAVRAQNICREMEVKYGLHPTLGEHGERELLSLQKVDYPKGNVKAQVKHTARTLLECYNCHSLAEFNTLLNLYNVTVYEVRGNVDGNEYHGIMYGALDDNGQQVGTPFKSSKFGKVFGYEALQKKFAVSAEKMKKDNLSERTMQEITKAMQDIGTKEDFARRLKEADIEVVYRINSEGRLYGITFIDHIGRTVFNGSRLGKAFSANVFNELFNNPDADRERLIPQPKQKPSRQERETKAEERQEGVEYRQQENQNQNESSGSLIDTSALGAVDIFSVLMEDDHTHEYIDPAFRYGRKKKKKRRRRL
;
A
#
# COMPACT_ATOMS: atom_id res chain seq x y z
N MET A 1 -7.57 -1.00 10.62
CA MET A 1 -8.73 -1.76 10.09
C MET A 1 -8.75 -1.69 8.57
N VAL A 2 -8.87 -2.83 7.83
CA VAL A 2 -8.85 -2.88 6.37
C VAL A 2 -10.25 -3.21 5.84
N PRO A 3 -10.89 -2.33 5.05
CA PRO A 3 -12.13 -2.64 4.36
C PRO A 3 -11.84 -3.34 3.04
N ASN A 4 -12.67 -4.32 2.68
CA ASN A 4 -12.73 -4.88 1.33
C ASN A 4 -14.17 -4.85 0.85
N ILE A 5 -14.42 -4.30 -0.35
CA ILE A 5 -15.75 -4.06 -0.88
C ILE A 5 -15.93 -4.82 -2.18
N THR A 6 -16.99 -5.60 -2.26
CA THR A 6 -17.39 -6.31 -3.45
C THR A 6 -18.87 -6.03 -3.76
N SER A 7 -19.31 -6.24 -4.99
CA SER A 7 -20.70 -6.02 -5.38
C SER A 7 -21.22 -7.16 -6.23
N GLY A 8 -22.51 -7.47 -6.07
CA GLY A 8 -23.17 -8.57 -6.76
C GLY A 8 -24.55 -8.23 -7.29
N SER A 9 -25.03 -9.05 -8.21
CA SER A 9 -26.38 -8.95 -8.75
C SER A 9 -27.45 -9.65 -7.88
N SER A 10 -27.02 -10.49 -6.93
CA SER A 10 -27.93 -11.26 -6.06
C SER A 10 -27.38 -11.28 -4.64
N PHE A 11 -28.21 -10.97 -3.68
CA PHE A 11 -27.90 -11.08 -2.25
C PHE A 11 -28.00 -12.52 -1.73
N TYR A 12 -28.77 -13.38 -2.40
CA TYR A 12 -29.05 -14.73 -1.92
C TYR A 12 -27.77 -15.55 -1.68
N GLY A 13 -26.84 -15.52 -2.64
CA GLY A 13 -25.60 -16.28 -2.52
C GLY A 13 -24.72 -15.81 -1.36
N VAL A 14 -24.59 -14.49 -1.15
CA VAL A 14 -23.76 -13.96 -0.08
C VAL A 14 -24.40 -14.18 1.29
N ILE A 15 -25.72 -14.08 1.42
CA ILE A 15 -26.42 -14.37 2.69
C ILE A 15 -26.33 -15.86 3.01
N ALA A 16 -26.59 -16.74 2.03
CA ALA A 16 -26.49 -18.20 2.20
C ALA A 16 -25.07 -18.63 2.62
N TYR A 17 -24.04 -18.03 2.05
CA TYR A 17 -22.64 -18.26 2.46
C TYR A 17 -22.42 -17.93 3.93
N ASN A 18 -22.84 -16.73 4.37
CA ASN A 18 -22.68 -16.32 5.76
C ASN A 18 -23.52 -17.18 6.72
N LYS A 19 -24.75 -17.57 6.29
CA LYS A 19 -25.60 -18.46 7.09
C LYS A 19 -24.96 -19.84 7.31
N ILE A 20 -24.38 -20.44 6.28
CA ILE A 20 -23.64 -21.71 6.43
C ILE A 20 -22.55 -21.57 7.49
N LYS A 21 -21.82 -20.45 7.51
CA LYS A 21 -20.80 -20.19 8.55
C LYS A 21 -21.40 -20.06 9.96
N VAL A 22 -22.61 -19.50 10.08
CA VAL A 22 -23.32 -19.46 11.36
C VAL A 22 -23.75 -20.87 11.79
N ASP A 23 -24.30 -21.66 10.84
CA ASP A 23 -24.74 -23.02 11.11
C ASP A 23 -23.55 -23.94 11.46
N ASP A 24 -22.36 -23.70 10.90
CA ASP A 24 -21.09 -24.37 11.22
C ASP A 24 -20.45 -23.87 12.52
N GLY A 25 -21.04 -22.89 13.21
CA GLY A 25 -20.51 -22.31 14.45
C GLY A 25 -19.24 -21.45 14.27
N THR A 26 -18.87 -21.10 13.04
CA THR A 26 -17.69 -20.28 12.70
C THR A 26 -18.01 -18.82 12.46
N ALA A 27 -19.28 -18.44 12.54
CA ALA A 27 -19.75 -17.06 12.46
C ALA A 27 -20.95 -16.83 13.40
N LYS A 28 -21.20 -15.55 13.71
CA LYS A 28 -22.35 -15.09 14.50
C LYS A 28 -22.95 -13.85 13.88
N VAL A 29 -24.26 -13.63 14.01
CA VAL A 29 -24.91 -12.38 13.66
C VAL A 29 -24.66 -11.36 14.79
N LEU A 30 -24.10 -10.18 14.45
CA LEU A 30 -23.89 -9.10 15.41
C LEU A 30 -24.98 -8.04 15.37
N TRP A 31 -25.47 -7.68 14.16
CA TRP A 31 -26.40 -6.57 14.00
C TRP A 31 -27.19 -6.69 12.68
N HIS A 32 -28.48 -6.31 12.70
CA HIS A 32 -29.34 -6.43 11.51
C HIS A 32 -30.48 -5.41 11.50
N PRO A 33 -30.18 -4.10 11.30
CA PRO A 33 -31.22 -3.06 11.31
C PRO A 33 -32.17 -3.24 10.12
N LYS A 34 -33.46 -2.96 10.35
CA LYS A 34 -34.54 -3.09 9.36
C LYS A 34 -34.74 -4.52 8.79
N ILE A 35 -34.20 -5.53 9.45
CA ILE A 35 -34.42 -6.94 9.12
C ILE A 35 -35.10 -7.60 10.31
N ALA A 36 -36.29 -8.14 10.11
CA ALA A 36 -37.03 -8.83 11.17
C ALA A 36 -36.33 -10.14 11.57
N ALA A 37 -36.14 -10.37 12.86
CA ALA A 37 -35.65 -11.63 13.39
C ALA A 37 -36.15 -11.83 14.82
N ASP A 38 -36.50 -13.06 15.18
CA ASP A 38 -36.99 -13.40 16.51
C ASP A 38 -35.86 -13.45 17.56
N THR A 39 -34.65 -13.79 17.11
CA THR A 39 -33.43 -13.79 17.93
C THR A 39 -32.26 -13.26 17.13
N SER A 40 -31.33 -12.56 17.79
CA SER A 40 -30.12 -12.03 17.16
C SER A 40 -29.17 -13.12 16.61
N SER A 41 -29.34 -14.36 17.05
CA SER A 41 -28.45 -15.47 16.72
C SER A 41 -28.77 -16.17 15.41
N ASN A 42 -30.01 -16.08 14.92
CA ASN A 42 -30.42 -16.75 13.69
C ASN A 42 -31.39 -15.90 12.86
N VAL A 43 -30.86 -15.22 11.85
CA VAL A 43 -31.67 -14.43 10.91
C VAL A 43 -32.00 -15.30 9.67
N PRO A 44 -33.28 -15.64 9.45
CA PRO A 44 -33.69 -16.41 8.25
C PRO A 44 -33.32 -15.66 6.96
N ILE A 45 -32.94 -16.39 5.92
CA ILE A 45 -32.62 -15.82 4.60
C ILE A 45 -33.83 -15.07 4.05
N GLU A 46 -35.02 -15.59 4.26
CA GLU A 46 -36.29 -15.03 3.83
C GLU A 46 -36.51 -13.61 4.40
N ASN A 47 -36.14 -13.37 5.64
CA ASN A 47 -36.26 -12.06 6.28
C ASN A 47 -35.28 -11.05 5.68
N CYS A 48 -34.08 -11.47 5.33
CA CYS A 48 -33.14 -10.64 4.57
C CYS A 48 -33.69 -10.34 3.17
N VAL A 49 -34.29 -11.32 2.51
CA VAL A 49 -34.96 -11.15 1.19
C VAL A 49 -36.04 -10.10 1.29
N GLN A 50 -36.95 -10.23 2.25
CA GLN A 50 -38.04 -9.28 2.47
C GLN A 50 -37.56 -7.86 2.76
N ALA A 51 -36.43 -7.71 3.43
CA ALA A 51 -35.84 -6.41 3.74
C ALA A 51 -35.16 -5.76 2.52
N PHE A 52 -34.51 -6.56 1.65
CA PHE A 52 -33.69 -6.05 0.53
C PHE A 52 -34.45 -5.91 -0.79
N GLU A 53 -35.37 -6.82 -1.09
CA GLU A 53 -36.13 -6.79 -2.37
C GLU A 53 -36.86 -5.48 -2.63
N PRO A 54 -37.56 -4.83 -1.66
CA PRO A 54 -38.25 -3.57 -1.92
C PRO A 54 -37.31 -2.48 -2.44
N TYR A 55 -36.09 -2.37 -1.90
CA TYR A 55 -35.11 -1.39 -2.34
C TYR A 55 -34.59 -1.69 -3.75
N ILE A 56 -34.31 -2.97 -4.03
CA ILE A 56 -33.84 -3.40 -5.35
C ILE A 56 -34.87 -3.17 -6.42
N ALA A 57 -36.15 -3.37 -6.10
CA ALA A 57 -37.28 -3.18 -7.02
C ALA A 57 -37.46 -1.71 -7.45
N LEU A 58 -37.05 -0.74 -6.62
CA LEU A 58 -37.15 0.70 -6.94
C LEU A 58 -36.28 1.12 -8.13
N ASN A 59 -35.20 0.38 -8.46
CA ASN A 59 -34.32 0.76 -9.57
C ASN A 59 -33.70 -0.45 -10.28
N SER A 60 -34.37 -0.91 -11.31
CA SER A 60 -33.96 -2.05 -12.14
C SER A 60 -32.72 -1.76 -13.03
N HIS A 61 -32.31 -0.49 -13.19
CA HIS A 61 -31.13 -0.14 -13.98
C HIS A 61 -29.81 -0.44 -13.26
N VAL A 62 -29.83 -0.60 -11.92
CA VAL A 62 -28.64 -0.96 -11.14
C VAL A 62 -28.36 -2.45 -11.29
N LYS A 63 -27.40 -2.83 -12.13
CA LYS A 63 -27.08 -4.24 -12.44
C LYS A 63 -26.45 -5.01 -11.26
N LYS A 64 -25.72 -4.32 -10.36
CA LYS A 64 -25.10 -4.89 -9.17
C LYS A 64 -25.63 -4.16 -7.91
N PRO A 65 -26.88 -4.43 -7.50
CA PRO A 65 -27.52 -3.68 -6.40
C PRO A 65 -27.08 -4.11 -5.01
N VAL A 66 -26.33 -5.21 -4.87
CA VAL A 66 -25.88 -5.73 -3.59
C VAL A 66 -24.43 -5.31 -3.32
N ILE A 67 -24.16 -4.84 -2.11
CA ILE A 67 -22.82 -4.59 -1.62
C ILE A 67 -22.48 -5.58 -0.51
N HIS A 68 -21.27 -6.11 -0.56
CA HIS A 68 -20.69 -6.94 0.48
C HIS A 68 -19.36 -6.31 0.92
N ILE A 69 -19.25 -6.02 2.19
CA ILE A 69 -18.10 -5.35 2.80
C ILE A 69 -17.52 -6.28 3.85
N SER A 70 -16.21 -6.52 3.82
CA SER A 70 -15.54 -7.11 4.97
C SER A 70 -14.71 -6.04 5.68
N LEU A 71 -14.86 -5.94 7.00
CA LEU A 71 -14.06 -5.07 7.85
C LEU A 71 -13.11 -5.94 8.69
N ASN A 72 -11.83 -5.67 8.55
CA ASN A 72 -10.77 -6.48 9.15
C ASN A 72 -9.95 -5.62 10.12
N PRO A 73 -10.24 -5.64 11.44
CA PRO A 73 -9.39 -5.02 12.45
C PRO A 73 -8.00 -5.65 12.49
N SER A 74 -7.03 -4.96 13.11
CA SER A 74 -5.72 -5.54 13.34
C SER A 74 -5.84 -6.76 14.27
N PRO A 75 -5.08 -7.85 14.07
CA PRO A 75 -5.02 -8.95 15.02
C PRO A 75 -4.52 -8.55 16.42
N LYS A 76 -3.87 -7.38 16.51
CA LYS A 76 -3.43 -6.82 17.80
C LYS A 76 -4.59 -6.20 18.58
N ASP A 77 -5.71 -5.91 17.90
CA ASP A 77 -6.90 -5.35 18.53
C ASP A 77 -7.75 -6.47 19.14
N ILE A 78 -7.81 -6.50 20.47
CA ILE A 78 -8.68 -7.41 21.21
C ILE A 78 -10.03 -6.71 21.39
N LEU A 79 -11.00 -7.04 20.55
CA LEU A 79 -12.32 -6.41 20.51
C LEU A 79 -13.39 -7.37 20.96
N SER A 80 -14.34 -6.87 21.79
CA SER A 80 -15.57 -7.60 22.14
C SER A 80 -16.56 -7.62 20.97
N GLU A 81 -17.58 -8.48 21.03
CA GLU A 81 -18.64 -8.55 20.02
C GLU A 81 -19.42 -7.22 19.94
N GLU A 82 -19.68 -6.57 21.07
CA GLU A 82 -20.35 -5.27 21.16
C GLU A 82 -19.50 -4.17 20.51
N GLN A 83 -18.18 -4.15 20.77
CA GLN A 83 -17.28 -3.19 20.14
C GLN A 83 -17.23 -3.39 18.63
N MET A 84 -17.19 -4.63 18.16
CA MET A 84 -17.25 -4.95 16.73
C MET A 84 -18.57 -4.49 16.11
N ALA A 85 -19.71 -4.72 16.77
CA ALA A 85 -21.00 -4.23 16.30
C ALA A 85 -21.05 -2.70 16.20
N VAL A 86 -20.53 -1.98 17.20
CA VAL A 86 -20.44 -0.51 17.18
C VAL A 86 -19.57 -0.02 16.02
N LEU A 87 -18.41 -0.65 15.79
CA LEU A 87 -17.55 -0.32 14.66
C LEU A 87 -18.25 -0.51 13.32
N ALA A 88 -18.99 -1.61 13.14
CA ALA A 88 -19.75 -1.86 11.91
C ALA A 88 -20.85 -0.81 11.69
N GLN A 89 -21.60 -0.45 12.74
CA GLN A 89 -22.65 0.57 12.67
C GLN A 89 -22.09 1.94 12.30
N GLU A 90 -21.03 2.41 12.98
CA GLU A 90 -20.41 3.70 12.67
C GLU A 90 -19.80 3.71 11.26
N PHE A 91 -19.20 2.61 10.84
CA PHE A 91 -18.70 2.50 9.47
C PHE A 91 -19.83 2.67 8.44
N MET A 92 -20.95 1.97 8.62
CA MET A 92 -22.11 2.05 7.72
C MET A 92 -22.73 3.43 7.70
N GLU A 93 -22.80 4.10 8.86
CA GLU A 93 -23.28 5.48 8.97
C GLU A 93 -22.40 6.44 8.15
N LYS A 94 -21.09 6.44 8.40
CA LYS A 94 -20.11 7.27 7.70
C LYS A 94 -20.00 6.94 6.20
N PHE A 95 -20.26 5.69 5.83
CA PHE A 95 -20.21 5.23 4.46
C PHE A 95 -21.49 5.49 3.66
N SER A 96 -22.47 6.20 4.27
CA SER A 96 -23.78 6.55 3.71
C SER A 96 -24.75 5.37 3.54
N TYR A 97 -24.57 4.32 4.31
CA TYR A 97 -25.43 3.14 4.34
C TYR A 97 -26.18 2.99 5.68
N GLY A 98 -26.09 3.95 6.61
CA GLY A 98 -26.71 3.85 7.94
C GLY A 98 -28.23 3.69 7.88
N ASN A 99 -28.89 4.30 6.90
CA ASN A 99 -30.34 4.21 6.69
C ASN A 99 -30.76 3.00 5.81
N GLN A 100 -29.85 2.16 5.39
CA GLN A 100 -30.17 0.98 4.60
C GLN A 100 -30.49 -0.22 5.50
N PRO A 101 -31.26 -1.22 5.00
CA PRO A 101 -31.24 -2.53 5.62
C PRO A 101 -29.85 -3.14 5.40
N TYR A 102 -29.24 -3.66 6.45
CA TYR A 102 -27.99 -4.41 6.37
C TYR A 102 -27.91 -5.45 7.47
N ILE A 103 -27.04 -6.43 7.28
CA ILE A 103 -26.77 -7.46 8.28
C ILE A 103 -25.25 -7.56 8.47
N VAL A 104 -24.81 -7.71 9.71
CA VAL A 104 -23.42 -7.82 10.12
C VAL A 104 -23.19 -9.18 10.74
N TRP A 105 -22.22 -9.91 10.21
CA TRP A 105 -21.71 -11.15 10.82
C TRP A 105 -20.31 -10.95 11.35
N LEU A 106 -20.02 -11.55 12.48
CA LEU A 106 -18.67 -11.80 12.96
C LEU A 106 -18.21 -13.17 12.46
N HIS A 107 -17.05 -13.24 11.82
CA HIS A 107 -16.40 -14.48 11.42
C HIS A 107 -15.19 -14.77 12.28
N GLU A 108 -15.04 -16.03 12.68
CA GLU A 108 -13.94 -16.58 13.48
C GLU A 108 -13.31 -17.81 12.79
N ASP A 109 -13.53 -17.98 11.50
CA ASP A 109 -13.07 -19.11 10.67
C ASP A 109 -11.59 -19.05 10.29
N ILE A 110 -10.91 -17.97 10.60
CA ILE A 110 -9.46 -17.76 10.44
C ILE A 110 -8.87 -17.23 11.75
N ASN A 111 -7.55 -17.22 11.88
CA ASN A 111 -6.83 -16.77 13.09
C ASN A 111 -7.04 -15.30 13.48
N ARG A 112 -8.09 -14.64 12.96
CA ARG A 112 -8.48 -13.27 13.32
C ARG A 112 -9.99 -13.10 13.20
N LYS A 113 -10.55 -12.34 14.12
CA LYS A 113 -11.95 -11.91 14.05
C LYS A 113 -12.10 -10.85 12.96
N HIS A 114 -13.13 -10.99 12.13
CA HIS A 114 -13.46 -10.01 11.09
C HIS A 114 -14.96 -9.97 10.84
N MET A 115 -15.44 -8.85 10.32
CA MET A 115 -16.87 -8.65 10.08
C MET A 115 -17.18 -8.73 8.59
N HIS A 116 -18.32 -9.34 8.28
CA HIS A 116 -18.95 -9.28 6.96
C HIS A 116 -20.26 -8.52 7.06
N ILE A 117 -20.45 -7.56 6.16
CA ILE A 117 -21.65 -6.72 6.08
C ILE A 117 -22.26 -6.83 4.71
N VAL A 118 -23.55 -7.10 4.64
CA VAL A 118 -24.31 -7.15 3.38
C VAL A 118 -25.41 -6.13 3.43
N SER A 119 -25.55 -5.33 2.36
CA SER A 119 -26.55 -4.29 2.20
C SER A 119 -26.93 -4.09 0.73
N VAL A 120 -27.80 -3.12 0.47
CA VAL A 120 -28.24 -2.75 -0.87
C VAL A 120 -27.79 -1.34 -1.25
N ARG A 121 -27.43 -1.15 -2.52
CA ARG A 121 -26.89 0.11 -3.07
C ARG A 121 -27.96 1.08 -3.56
N ILE A 122 -29.23 0.80 -3.32
CA ILE A 122 -30.36 1.62 -3.73
C ILE A 122 -31.05 2.13 -2.48
N ASN A 123 -31.22 3.45 -2.35
CA ASN A 123 -31.85 4.05 -1.19
C ASN A 123 -33.39 4.03 -1.29
N GLU A 124 -34.10 4.49 -0.27
CA GLU A 124 -35.55 4.53 -0.20
C GLU A 124 -36.21 5.37 -1.31
N LYS A 125 -35.45 6.26 -1.95
CA LYS A 125 -35.90 7.08 -3.08
C LYS A 125 -35.66 6.42 -4.46
N GLY A 126 -35.08 5.21 -4.49
CA GLY A 126 -34.70 4.54 -5.72
C GLY A 126 -33.40 5.02 -6.34
N GLU A 127 -32.65 5.89 -5.64
CA GLU A 127 -31.37 6.39 -6.13
C GLU A 127 -30.25 5.43 -5.75
N LYS A 128 -29.28 5.27 -6.66
CA LYS A 128 -28.08 4.52 -6.36
C LYS A 128 -27.17 5.33 -5.44
N ILE A 129 -26.78 4.75 -4.32
CA ILE A 129 -25.81 5.35 -3.38
C ILE A 129 -24.48 5.56 -4.11
N ASP A 130 -23.87 6.73 -3.88
CA ASP A 130 -22.61 7.09 -4.53
C ASP A 130 -21.52 6.04 -4.26
N HIS A 131 -20.92 5.57 -5.36
CA HIS A 131 -19.87 4.56 -5.34
C HIS A 131 -18.54 5.08 -5.91
N ASN A 132 -18.46 6.39 -6.18
CA ASN A 132 -17.22 6.99 -6.64
C ASN A 132 -16.14 6.87 -5.56
N ARG A 133 -14.97 6.37 -5.95
CA ARG A 133 -13.83 6.14 -5.05
C ARG A 133 -14.21 5.44 -3.74
N GLU A 134 -15.18 4.52 -3.79
CA GLU A 134 -15.72 3.88 -2.57
C GLU A 134 -14.65 3.18 -1.75
N ALA A 135 -13.67 2.53 -2.37
CA ALA A 135 -12.56 1.90 -1.66
C ALA A 135 -11.68 2.92 -0.90
N VAL A 136 -11.43 4.09 -1.50
CA VAL A 136 -10.66 5.17 -0.84
C VAL A 136 -11.46 5.77 0.31
N ARG A 137 -12.76 6.05 0.11
CA ARG A 137 -13.64 6.56 1.17
C ARG A 137 -13.73 5.60 2.35
N ALA A 138 -13.94 4.31 2.07
CA ALA A 138 -13.98 3.27 3.09
C ALA A 138 -12.67 3.19 3.88
N GLN A 139 -11.53 3.30 3.19
CA GLN A 139 -10.22 3.29 3.83
C GLN A 139 -10.03 4.51 4.74
N ASN A 140 -10.43 5.71 4.29
CA ASN A 140 -10.34 6.94 5.09
C ASN A 140 -11.23 6.85 6.34
N ILE A 141 -12.46 6.33 6.22
CA ILE A 141 -13.35 6.06 7.35
C ILE A 141 -12.67 5.11 8.36
N CYS A 142 -12.06 4.04 7.88
CA CYS A 142 -11.32 3.11 8.74
C CYS A 142 -10.17 3.80 9.50
N ARG A 143 -9.45 4.75 8.86
CA ARG A 143 -8.40 5.55 9.53
C ARG A 143 -8.94 6.43 10.63
N GLU A 144 -10.03 7.16 10.35
CA GLU A 144 -10.69 7.99 11.36
C GLU A 144 -11.13 7.15 12.56
N MET A 145 -11.68 5.97 12.28
CA MET A 145 -12.14 5.04 13.33
C MET A 145 -10.97 4.44 14.12
N GLU A 146 -9.85 4.08 13.46
CA GLU A 146 -8.63 3.63 14.15
C GLU A 146 -8.15 4.66 15.16
N VAL A 147 -8.10 5.95 14.77
CA VAL A 147 -7.71 7.05 15.67
C VAL A 147 -8.74 7.24 16.80
N LYS A 148 -10.05 7.25 16.47
CA LYS A 148 -11.13 7.49 17.44
C LYS A 148 -11.17 6.41 18.53
N TYR A 149 -10.99 5.15 18.15
CA TYR A 149 -11.11 4.00 19.05
C TYR A 149 -9.77 3.49 19.58
N GLY A 150 -8.67 4.17 19.28
CA GLY A 150 -7.33 3.76 19.72
C GLY A 150 -6.88 2.42 19.14
N LEU A 151 -7.36 2.06 17.94
CA LEU A 151 -7.03 0.79 17.29
C LEU A 151 -5.65 0.88 16.61
N HIS A 152 -5.02 -0.28 16.45
CA HIS A 152 -3.75 -0.37 15.72
C HIS A 152 -3.94 -0.03 14.24
N PRO A 153 -3.13 0.90 13.68
CA PRO A 153 -3.17 1.23 12.26
C PRO A 153 -2.83 0.02 11.41
N THR A 154 -3.71 -0.36 10.47
CA THR A 154 -3.50 -1.55 9.63
C THR A 154 -2.88 -1.27 8.26
N LEU A 155 -2.69 0.00 7.87
CA LEU A 155 -2.05 0.37 6.58
C LEU A 155 -0.60 -0.13 6.47
N GLY A 156 0.15 -0.14 7.60
CA GLY A 156 1.49 -0.71 7.64
C GLY A 156 1.50 -2.24 7.66
N GLU A 157 0.52 -2.85 8.34
CA GLU A 157 0.49 -4.31 8.55
C GLU A 157 0.11 -5.11 7.29
N HIS A 158 -0.74 -4.59 6.40
CA HIS A 158 -1.01 -5.28 5.13
C HIS A 158 0.24 -5.33 4.26
N GLY A 159 0.90 -4.21 4.09
CA GLY A 159 2.17 -4.14 3.38
C GLY A 159 3.27 -4.96 4.06
N GLU A 160 3.36 -4.94 5.39
CA GLU A 160 4.31 -5.76 6.14
C GLU A 160 4.05 -7.26 6.00
N ARG A 161 2.78 -7.70 6.02
CA ARG A 161 2.45 -9.13 5.80
C ARG A 161 2.72 -9.59 4.39
N GLU A 162 2.33 -8.80 3.39
CA GLU A 162 2.65 -9.09 2.00
C GLU A 162 4.16 -9.14 1.80
N LEU A 163 4.89 -8.20 2.41
CA LEU A 163 6.35 -8.17 2.32
C LEU A 163 7.00 -9.35 3.03
N LEU A 164 6.53 -9.74 4.23
CA LEU A 164 7.02 -10.92 4.95
C LEU A 164 6.71 -12.24 4.22
N SER A 165 5.63 -12.28 3.44
CA SER A 165 5.25 -13.42 2.61
C SER A 165 5.86 -13.37 1.21
N LEU A 166 6.54 -12.27 0.85
CA LEU A 166 7.08 -12.08 -0.48
C LEU A 166 8.25 -13.03 -0.73
N GLN A 167 8.11 -13.87 -1.75
CA GLN A 167 9.13 -14.79 -2.19
C GLN A 167 9.77 -14.30 -3.49
N LYS A 168 10.99 -14.75 -3.75
CA LYS A 168 11.61 -14.53 -5.06
C LYS A 168 10.73 -15.12 -6.16
N VAL A 169 10.67 -14.42 -7.29
CA VAL A 169 9.97 -14.95 -8.46
C VAL A 169 10.63 -16.24 -8.90
N ASP A 170 9.84 -17.29 -9.02
CA ASP A 170 10.23 -18.61 -9.43
C ASP A 170 9.65 -18.89 -10.83
N TYR A 171 10.48 -18.73 -11.86
CA TYR A 171 10.06 -18.89 -13.25
C TYR A 171 9.51 -20.30 -13.56
N PRO A 172 10.14 -21.40 -13.12
CA PRO A 172 9.66 -22.77 -13.30
C PRO A 172 8.27 -23.04 -12.72
N LYS A 173 7.86 -22.38 -11.64
CA LYS A 173 6.51 -22.55 -11.05
C LYS A 173 5.39 -22.05 -11.94
N GLY A 174 5.70 -21.34 -13.02
CA GLY A 174 4.69 -20.75 -13.91
C GLY A 174 3.98 -19.53 -13.32
N ASN A 175 2.95 -19.06 -14.00
CA ASN A 175 2.22 -17.82 -13.64
C ASN A 175 3.14 -16.60 -13.38
N VAL A 176 4.26 -16.54 -14.11
CA VAL A 176 5.34 -15.56 -13.92
C VAL A 176 4.82 -14.12 -13.95
N LYS A 177 3.85 -13.83 -14.83
CA LYS A 177 3.24 -12.49 -14.92
C LYS A 177 2.63 -12.06 -13.59
N ALA A 178 1.89 -12.94 -12.91
CA ALA A 178 1.26 -12.63 -11.63
C ALA A 178 2.30 -12.50 -10.52
N GLN A 179 3.32 -13.35 -10.49
CA GLN A 179 4.41 -13.26 -9.54
C GLN A 179 5.16 -11.93 -9.68
N VAL A 180 5.58 -11.53 -10.89
CA VAL A 180 6.29 -10.28 -11.17
C VAL A 180 5.42 -9.08 -10.82
N LYS A 181 4.11 -9.08 -11.20
CA LYS A 181 3.18 -8.01 -10.85
C LYS A 181 3.03 -7.87 -9.34
N HIS A 182 2.84 -8.96 -8.62
CA HIS A 182 2.67 -8.97 -7.16
C HIS A 182 3.94 -8.41 -6.47
N THR A 183 5.11 -8.92 -6.82
CA THR A 183 6.39 -8.45 -6.29
C THR A 183 6.60 -6.95 -6.54
N ALA A 184 6.40 -6.51 -7.79
CA ALA A 184 6.58 -5.09 -8.14
C ALA A 184 5.59 -4.19 -7.39
N ARG A 185 4.32 -4.61 -7.20
CA ARG A 185 3.32 -3.86 -6.45
C ARG A 185 3.72 -3.75 -4.98
N THR A 186 3.97 -4.87 -4.32
CA THR A 186 4.32 -4.92 -2.89
C THR A 186 5.53 -4.05 -2.58
N LEU A 187 6.58 -4.14 -3.38
CA LEU A 187 7.80 -3.35 -3.16
C LEU A 187 7.59 -1.86 -3.46
N LEU A 188 6.81 -1.51 -4.49
CA LEU A 188 6.47 -0.11 -4.80
C LEU A 188 5.63 0.55 -3.71
N GLU A 189 4.74 -0.21 -3.07
CA GLU A 189 3.90 0.26 -1.97
C GLU A 189 4.67 0.39 -0.65
N CYS A 190 5.55 -0.58 -0.34
CA CYS A 190 6.23 -0.68 0.95
C CYS A 190 7.51 0.13 1.05
N TYR A 191 8.21 0.41 -0.05
CA TYR A 191 9.50 1.08 -0.05
C TYR A 191 9.45 2.48 -0.65
N ASN A 192 10.36 3.33 -0.17
CA ASN A 192 10.61 4.65 -0.72
C ASN A 192 11.91 4.63 -1.54
N CYS A 193 11.79 4.95 -2.83
CA CYS A 193 12.89 5.04 -3.78
C CYS A 193 12.85 6.42 -4.45
N HIS A 194 14.02 6.94 -4.89
CA HIS A 194 14.10 8.19 -5.64
C HIS A 194 14.13 8.00 -7.14
N SER A 195 14.39 6.79 -7.63
CA SER A 195 14.61 6.55 -9.05
C SER A 195 14.30 5.12 -9.46
N LEU A 196 14.08 4.94 -10.77
CA LEU A 196 13.90 3.62 -11.37
C LEU A 196 15.12 2.71 -11.10
N ALA A 197 16.33 3.26 -11.06
CA ALA A 197 17.55 2.50 -10.79
C ALA A 197 17.58 1.93 -9.36
N GLU A 198 17.16 2.72 -8.35
CA GLU A 198 17.02 2.27 -6.97
C GLU A 198 15.92 1.23 -6.86
N PHE A 199 14.77 1.46 -7.47
CA PHE A 199 13.66 0.50 -7.49
C PHE A 199 14.05 -0.81 -8.20
N ASN A 200 14.79 -0.74 -9.32
CA ASN A 200 15.30 -1.93 -9.99
C ASN A 200 16.26 -2.73 -9.10
N THR A 201 17.14 -2.05 -8.34
CA THR A 201 18.05 -2.72 -7.41
C THR A 201 17.29 -3.47 -6.32
N LEU A 202 16.21 -2.89 -5.79
CA LEU A 202 15.33 -3.55 -4.83
C LEU A 202 14.60 -4.75 -5.44
N LEU A 203 14.06 -4.60 -6.65
CA LEU A 203 13.36 -5.67 -7.38
C LEU A 203 14.28 -6.88 -7.67
N ASN A 204 15.55 -6.62 -7.97
CA ASN A 204 16.51 -7.68 -8.29
C ASN A 204 16.72 -8.66 -7.12
N LEU A 205 16.54 -8.22 -5.88
CA LEU A 205 16.58 -9.12 -4.71
C LEU A 205 15.50 -10.21 -4.76
N TYR A 206 14.44 -9.97 -5.52
CA TYR A 206 13.28 -10.85 -5.64
C TYR A 206 13.15 -11.45 -7.05
N ASN A 207 14.26 -11.53 -7.81
CA ASN A 207 14.29 -12.08 -9.16
C ASN A 207 13.36 -11.34 -10.14
N VAL A 208 13.22 -10.03 -9.99
CA VAL A 208 12.47 -9.15 -10.90
C VAL A 208 13.38 -8.03 -11.38
N THR A 209 13.27 -7.65 -12.65
CA THR A 209 13.94 -6.48 -13.20
C THR A 209 12.94 -5.52 -13.81
N VAL A 210 13.26 -4.23 -13.77
CA VAL A 210 12.50 -3.16 -14.42
C VAL A 210 13.44 -2.24 -15.19
N TYR A 211 13.06 -1.87 -16.39
CA TYR A 211 13.85 -0.94 -17.22
C TYR A 211 12.97 -0.11 -18.16
N GLU A 212 13.49 1.06 -18.49
CA GLU A 212 12.87 1.98 -19.44
C GLU A 212 13.22 1.59 -20.87
N VAL A 213 12.23 1.67 -21.74
CA VAL A 213 12.39 1.56 -23.19
C VAL A 213 11.93 2.87 -23.82
N ARG A 214 12.83 3.51 -24.53
CA ARG A 214 12.53 4.73 -25.29
C ARG A 214 12.38 4.39 -26.76
N GLY A 215 11.46 5.06 -27.41
CA GLY A 215 11.24 4.91 -28.84
C GLY A 215 10.56 6.14 -29.42
N ASN A 216 10.49 6.20 -30.74
CA ASN A 216 9.78 7.23 -31.47
C ASN A 216 8.77 6.55 -32.41
N VAL A 217 7.51 6.98 -32.35
CA VAL A 217 6.44 6.51 -33.23
C VAL A 217 5.78 7.76 -33.85
N ASP A 218 5.81 7.86 -35.15
CA ASP A 218 5.22 8.97 -35.92
C ASP A 218 5.71 10.38 -35.46
N GLY A 219 7.00 10.48 -35.09
CA GLY A 219 7.60 11.74 -34.61
C GLY A 219 7.39 12.01 -33.11
N ASN A 220 6.60 11.19 -32.38
CA ASN A 220 6.41 11.34 -30.97
C ASN A 220 7.30 10.37 -30.16
N GLU A 221 8.11 10.93 -29.26
CA GLU A 221 8.89 10.14 -28.32
C GLU A 221 7.97 9.48 -27.28
N TYR A 222 8.21 8.21 -26.99
CA TYR A 222 7.52 7.53 -25.92
C TYR A 222 8.49 6.90 -24.90
N HIS A 223 8.06 6.88 -23.65
CA HIS A 223 8.75 6.25 -22.54
C HIS A 223 7.94 5.04 -22.07
N GLY A 224 8.42 3.85 -22.36
CA GLY A 224 7.81 2.59 -21.93
C GLY A 224 8.54 1.99 -20.73
N ILE A 225 7.83 1.31 -19.85
CA ILE A 225 8.42 0.51 -18.77
C ILE A 225 8.17 -0.97 -19.06
N MET A 226 9.24 -1.76 -18.93
CA MET A 226 9.23 -3.21 -19.06
C MET A 226 9.61 -3.86 -17.72
N TYR A 227 8.94 -4.95 -17.39
CA TYR A 227 9.20 -5.78 -16.22
C TYR A 227 9.60 -7.18 -16.68
N GLY A 228 10.70 -7.73 -16.17
CA GLY A 228 11.19 -9.06 -16.49
C GLY A 228 11.37 -9.91 -15.25
N ALA A 229 11.33 -11.24 -15.41
CA ALA A 229 11.79 -12.18 -14.40
C ALA A 229 13.29 -12.43 -14.58
N LEU A 230 13.99 -12.65 -13.48
CA LEU A 230 15.39 -13.06 -13.44
C LEU A 230 15.48 -14.49 -12.90
N ASP A 231 16.55 -15.18 -13.24
CA ASP A 231 16.98 -16.39 -12.52
C ASP A 231 17.80 -16.02 -11.28
N ASP A 232 18.24 -17.03 -10.53
CA ASP A 232 19.05 -16.82 -9.32
C ASP A 232 20.47 -16.30 -9.61
N ASN A 233 20.90 -16.31 -10.87
CA ASN A 233 22.15 -15.72 -11.34
C ASN A 233 21.98 -14.27 -11.82
N GLY A 234 20.75 -13.72 -11.72
CA GLY A 234 20.43 -12.38 -12.20
C GLY A 234 20.28 -12.24 -13.72
N GLN A 235 20.20 -13.38 -14.45
CA GLN A 235 19.98 -13.38 -15.88
C GLN A 235 18.48 -13.31 -16.19
N GLN A 236 18.10 -12.48 -17.17
CA GLN A 236 16.68 -12.35 -17.55
C GLN A 236 16.19 -13.66 -18.21
N VAL A 237 15.06 -14.14 -17.71
CA VAL A 237 14.38 -15.34 -18.22
C VAL A 237 12.99 -15.00 -18.77
N GLY A 238 12.68 -15.61 -19.91
CA GLY A 238 11.41 -15.40 -20.59
C GLY A 238 11.25 -14.01 -21.23
N THR A 239 10.05 -13.74 -21.73
CA THR A 239 9.73 -12.47 -22.39
C THR A 239 9.29 -11.42 -21.38
N PRO A 240 9.88 -10.22 -21.36
CA PRO A 240 9.47 -9.14 -20.47
C PRO A 240 8.05 -8.67 -20.75
N PHE A 241 7.39 -8.16 -19.73
CA PHE A 241 6.02 -7.65 -19.77
C PHE A 241 6.01 -6.12 -19.91
N LYS A 242 5.20 -5.59 -20.82
CA LYS A 242 4.92 -4.15 -20.87
C LYS A 242 4.14 -3.75 -19.60
N SER A 243 4.46 -2.60 -19.02
CA SER A 243 3.77 -2.06 -17.83
C SER A 243 2.26 -1.94 -18.02
N SER A 244 1.78 -1.68 -19.23
CA SER A 244 0.34 -1.64 -19.55
C SER A 244 -0.41 -2.94 -19.26
N LYS A 245 0.30 -4.10 -19.22
CA LYS A 245 -0.28 -5.39 -18.82
C LYS A 245 -0.44 -5.55 -17.31
N PHE A 246 0.16 -4.65 -16.52
CA PHE A 246 0.11 -4.65 -15.05
C PHE A 246 -0.83 -3.58 -14.51
N GLY A 247 -1.08 -2.51 -15.27
CA GLY A 247 -1.93 -1.40 -14.93
C GLY A 247 -1.20 -0.05 -14.95
N LYS A 248 -1.95 1.05 -14.86
CA LYS A 248 -1.43 2.42 -15.04
C LYS A 248 -0.32 2.80 -14.03
N VAL A 249 -0.42 2.30 -12.79
CA VAL A 249 0.52 2.59 -11.69
C VAL A 249 1.95 2.09 -11.96
N PHE A 250 2.11 1.13 -12.87
CA PHE A 250 3.40 0.57 -13.25
C PHE A 250 4.05 1.28 -14.46
N GLY A 251 3.35 2.27 -15.03
CA GLY A 251 3.82 3.06 -16.16
C GLY A 251 4.83 4.13 -15.76
N TYR A 252 5.52 4.67 -16.76
CA TYR A 252 6.61 5.64 -16.57
C TYR A 252 6.18 6.85 -15.74
N GLU A 253 5.11 7.54 -16.12
CA GLU A 253 4.64 8.75 -15.43
C GLU A 253 4.25 8.49 -13.98
N ALA A 254 3.55 7.37 -13.73
CA ALA A 254 3.13 7.00 -12.38
C ALA A 254 4.33 6.68 -11.49
N LEU A 255 5.35 5.99 -12.01
CA LEU A 255 6.60 5.73 -11.28
C LEU A 255 7.34 7.03 -10.98
N GLN A 256 7.47 7.96 -11.94
CA GLN A 256 8.12 9.24 -11.70
C GLN A 256 7.41 10.06 -10.59
N LYS A 257 6.07 10.12 -10.62
CA LYS A 257 5.28 10.74 -9.54
C LYS A 257 5.52 10.07 -8.20
N LYS A 258 5.51 8.73 -8.14
CA LYS A 258 5.77 7.97 -6.92
C LYS A 258 7.17 8.26 -6.36
N PHE A 259 8.19 8.30 -7.22
CA PHE A 259 9.57 8.60 -6.80
C PHE A 259 9.71 10.03 -6.29
N ALA A 260 9.05 11.00 -6.90
CA ALA A 260 9.04 12.39 -6.42
C ALA A 260 8.43 12.49 -5.02
N VAL A 261 7.25 11.89 -4.80
CA VAL A 261 6.60 11.85 -3.47
C VAL A 261 7.46 11.12 -2.45
N SER A 262 8.08 10.00 -2.82
CA SER A 262 9.00 9.27 -1.95
C SER A 262 10.19 10.14 -1.56
N ALA A 263 10.77 10.89 -2.51
CA ALA A 263 11.90 11.79 -2.26
C ALA A 263 11.56 12.90 -1.25
N GLU A 264 10.39 13.52 -1.39
CA GLU A 264 9.90 14.53 -0.45
C GLU A 264 9.68 13.94 0.95
N LYS A 265 9.02 12.77 1.03
CA LYS A 265 8.81 12.07 2.29
C LYS A 265 10.13 11.72 2.97
N MET A 266 11.07 11.13 2.23
CA MET A 266 12.39 10.75 2.76
C MET A 266 13.16 11.95 3.31
N LYS A 267 13.04 13.12 2.65
CA LYS A 267 13.65 14.37 3.12
C LYS A 267 12.93 14.94 4.34
N LYS A 268 11.59 15.00 4.31
CA LYS A 268 10.77 15.55 5.39
C LYS A 268 10.95 14.76 6.70
N ASP A 269 10.90 13.43 6.59
CA ASP A 269 10.96 12.52 7.74
C ASP A 269 12.41 12.14 8.12
N ASN A 270 13.42 12.73 7.43
CA ASN A 270 14.85 12.46 7.63
C ASN A 270 15.23 10.97 7.62
N LEU A 271 14.62 10.20 6.72
CA LEU A 271 14.74 8.74 6.70
C LEU A 271 16.16 8.24 6.35
N SER A 272 17.03 9.10 5.86
CA SER A 272 18.44 8.77 5.58
C SER A 272 19.32 8.69 6.84
N GLU A 273 18.91 9.30 7.95
CA GLU A 273 19.74 9.44 9.15
C GLU A 273 20.10 8.08 9.74
N ARG A 274 19.12 7.20 9.93
CA ARG A 274 19.35 5.84 10.42
C ARG A 274 20.33 5.08 9.52
N THR A 275 20.05 5.07 8.22
CA THR A 275 20.89 4.36 7.24
C THR A 275 22.32 4.88 7.25
N MET A 276 22.52 6.21 7.28
CA MET A 276 23.87 6.80 7.38
C MET A 276 24.58 6.44 8.68
N GLN A 277 23.88 6.41 9.82
CA GLN A 277 24.46 6.03 11.11
C GLN A 277 24.96 4.58 11.09
N GLU A 278 24.14 3.64 10.61
CA GLU A 278 24.52 2.22 10.56
C GLU A 278 25.65 1.96 9.56
N ILE A 279 25.65 2.63 8.39
CA ILE A 279 26.75 2.56 7.44
C ILE A 279 28.04 3.10 8.08
N THR A 280 27.97 4.26 8.77
CA THR A 280 29.14 4.86 9.43
C THR A 280 29.73 3.93 10.49
N LYS A 281 28.89 3.29 11.32
CA LYS A 281 29.34 2.29 12.29
C LYS A 281 30.02 1.11 11.60
N ALA A 282 29.42 0.58 10.54
CA ALA A 282 29.99 -0.53 9.80
C ALA A 282 31.33 -0.16 9.12
N MET A 283 31.55 1.12 8.78
CA MET A 283 32.80 1.61 8.21
C MET A 283 33.95 1.74 9.21
N GLN A 284 33.68 1.87 10.51
CA GLN A 284 34.72 2.12 11.53
C GLN A 284 35.75 0.98 11.62
N ASP A 285 35.32 -0.28 11.48
CA ASP A 285 36.17 -1.46 11.63
C ASP A 285 36.16 -2.33 10.38
N ILE A 286 36.16 -1.76 9.21
CA ILE A 286 36.10 -2.48 7.93
C ILE A 286 37.39 -3.28 7.67
N GLY A 287 37.25 -4.61 7.50
CA GLY A 287 38.29 -5.49 6.96
C GLY A 287 38.08 -5.75 5.47
N THR A 288 36.97 -6.34 5.12
CA THR A 288 36.64 -6.80 3.75
C THR A 288 35.24 -6.34 3.34
N LYS A 289 34.90 -6.48 2.02
CA LYS A 289 33.56 -6.24 1.50
C LYS A 289 32.52 -7.15 2.18
N GLU A 290 32.88 -8.38 2.39
CA GLU A 290 32.05 -9.41 3.00
C GLU A 290 31.75 -9.08 4.45
N ASP A 291 32.76 -8.63 5.19
CA ASP A 291 32.61 -8.21 6.59
C ASP A 291 31.72 -6.97 6.70
N PHE A 292 31.90 -6.00 5.82
CA PHE A 292 31.01 -4.83 5.73
C PHE A 292 29.57 -5.21 5.43
N ALA A 293 29.36 -6.07 4.44
CA ALA A 293 28.02 -6.54 4.09
C ALA A 293 27.36 -7.31 5.24
N ARG A 294 28.11 -8.15 5.95
CA ARG A 294 27.63 -8.90 7.11
C ARG A 294 27.17 -7.96 8.23
N ARG A 295 27.98 -6.94 8.59
CA ARG A 295 27.62 -5.97 9.62
C ARG A 295 26.38 -5.16 9.26
N LEU A 296 26.24 -4.74 8.01
CA LEU A 296 25.02 -4.06 7.55
C LEU A 296 23.79 -4.97 7.58
N LYS A 297 23.98 -6.25 7.27
CA LYS A 297 22.89 -7.25 7.33
C LYS A 297 22.40 -7.48 8.76
N GLU A 298 23.28 -7.41 9.77
CA GLU A 298 22.90 -7.45 11.19
C GLU A 298 22.01 -6.25 11.59
N ALA A 299 22.13 -5.13 10.86
CA ALA A 299 21.27 -3.95 11.00
C ALA A 299 20.07 -3.94 10.05
N ASP A 300 19.75 -5.08 9.40
CA ASP A 300 18.71 -5.19 8.35
C ASP A 300 18.92 -4.22 7.17
N ILE A 301 20.18 -3.98 6.80
CA ILE A 301 20.54 -3.21 5.62
C ILE A 301 21.26 -4.12 4.63
N GLU A 302 20.72 -4.25 3.43
CA GLU A 302 21.36 -4.95 2.34
C GLU A 302 22.19 -3.99 1.49
N VAL A 303 23.41 -4.40 1.12
CA VAL A 303 24.30 -3.62 0.26
C VAL A 303 24.47 -4.31 -1.09
N VAL A 304 24.24 -3.56 -2.16
CA VAL A 304 24.40 -4.03 -3.54
C VAL A 304 25.53 -3.26 -4.20
N TYR A 305 26.56 -4.01 -4.61
CA TYR A 305 27.74 -3.48 -5.30
C TYR A 305 27.57 -3.60 -6.81
N ARG A 306 27.92 -2.54 -7.55
CA ARG A 306 28.05 -2.57 -9.00
C ARG A 306 29.52 -2.48 -9.37
N ILE A 307 30.02 -3.55 -9.93
CA ILE A 307 31.44 -3.73 -10.25
C ILE A 307 31.55 -3.82 -11.80
N ASN A 308 32.53 -3.13 -12.40
CA ASN A 308 32.79 -3.21 -13.82
C ASN A 308 33.66 -4.45 -14.15
N SER A 309 33.90 -4.70 -15.43
CA SER A 309 34.75 -5.80 -15.93
C SER A 309 36.20 -5.77 -15.42
N GLU A 310 36.67 -4.60 -14.97
CA GLU A 310 38.03 -4.40 -14.43
C GLU A 310 38.09 -4.60 -12.91
N GLY A 311 36.98 -5.02 -12.26
CA GLY A 311 36.89 -5.20 -10.82
C GLY A 311 36.67 -3.90 -10.02
N ARG A 312 36.53 -2.76 -10.68
CA ARG A 312 36.32 -1.47 -10.00
C ARG A 312 34.88 -1.31 -9.59
N LEU A 313 34.67 -0.94 -8.33
CA LEU A 313 33.36 -0.57 -7.79
C LEU A 313 32.96 0.83 -8.32
N TYR A 314 31.91 0.89 -9.18
CA TYR A 314 31.42 2.13 -9.72
C TYR A 314 30.06 2.56 -9.17
N GLY A 315 29.38 1.68 -8.43
CA GLY A 315 28.11 1.98 -7.79
C GLY A 315 27.90 1.15 -6.52
N ILE A 316 27.27 1.79 -5.52
CA ILE A 316 26.87 1.12 -4.30
C ILE A 316 25.45 1.59 -3.94
N THR A 317 24.59 0.67 -3.55
CA THR A 317 23.21 0.93 -3.17
C THR A 317 22.92 0.25 -1.84
N PHE A 318 22.31 0.97 -0.92
CA PHE A 318 21.91 0.48 0.40
C PHE A 318 20.39 0.34 0.45
N ILE A 319 19.90 -0.81 0.88
CA ILE A 319 18.49 -1.13 1.04
C ILE A 319 18.24 -1.33 2.52
N ASP A 320 17.60 -0.35 3.16
CA ASP A 320 17.25 -0.40 4.58
C ASP A 320 15.86 -1.00 4.74
N HIS A 321 15.80 -2.24 5.22
CA HIS A 321 14.55 -2.98 5.38
C HIS A 321 13.73 -2.51 6.57
N ILE A 322 14.33 -1.91 7.61
CA ILE A 322 13.62 -1.30 8.74
C ILE A 322 13.08 0.07 8.33
N GLY A 323 13.95 0.93 7.75
CA GLY A 323 13.57 2.26 7.27
C GLY A 323 12.68 2.25 6.02
N ARG A 324 12.53 1.10 5.36
CA ARG A 324 11.81 0.94 4.09
C ARG A 324 12.27 1.94 3.03
N THR A 325 13.59 2.07 2.88
CA THR A 325 14.22 3.05 1.99
C THR A 325 15.33 2.43 1.17
N VAL A 326 15.50 2.95 -0.03
CA VAL A 326 16.61 2.56 -0.92
C VAL A 326 17.41 3.80 -1.29
N PHE A 327 18.70 3.74 -1.08
CA PHE A 327 19.61 4.84 -1.37
C PHE A 327 20.80 4.40 -2.21
N ASN A 328 21.04 5.07 -3.31
CA ASN A 328 22.37 5.08 -3.91
C ASN A 328 23.36 5.81 -2.96
N GLY A 329 24.53 5.25 -2.75
CA GLY A 329 25.49 5.81 -1.80
C GLY A 329 25.83 7.29 -2.03
N SER A 330 25.90 7.73 -3.30
CA SER A 330 26.12 9.13 -3.64
C SER A 330 25.02 10.09 -3.14
N ARG A 331 23.78 9.60 -2.93
CA ARG A 331 22.68 10.40 -2.36
C ARG A 331 22.82 10.61 -0.85
N LEU A 332 23.43 9.68 -0.17
CA LEU A 332 23.71 9.78 1.27
C LEU A 332 24.86 10.76 1.55
N GLY A 333 25.68 11.07 0.52
CA GLY A 333 26.79 12.02 0.61
C GLY A 333 28.07 11.48 -0.01
N LYS A 334 29.08 12.36 -0.16
CA LYS A 334 30.37 11.99 -0.76
C LYS A 334 31.06 10.85 -0.02
N ALA A 335 30.96 10.82 1.30
CA ALA A 335 31.58 9.79 2.14
C ALA A 335 30.99 8.39 1.94
N PHE A 336 29.78 8.29 1.37
CA PHE A 336 29.11 7.01 1.07
C PHE A 336 29.13 6.67 -0.41
N SER A 337 29.95 7.36 -1.20
CA SER A 337 30.07 7.11 -2.65
C SER A 337 30.88 5.84 -2.94
N ALA A 338 30.63 5.25 -4.11
CA ALA A 338 31.35 4.07 -4.58
C ALA A 338 32.90 4.27 -4.60
N ASN A 339 33.37 5.49 -4.88
CA ASN A 339 34.81 5.79 -4.88
C ASN A 339 35.45 5.64 -3.50
N VAL A 340 34.75 6.09 -2.45
CA VAL A 340 35.23 5.94 -1.06
C VAL A 340 35.32 4.48 -0.68
N PHE A 341 34.28 3.69 -0.98
CA PHE A 341 34.31 2.25 -0.71
C PHE A 341 35.34 1.50 -1.56
N ASN A 342 35.57 1.93 -2.80
CA ASN A 342 36.61 1.35 -3.62
C ASN A 342 38.01 1.61 -3.03
N GLU A 343 38.24 2.79 -2.47
CA GLU A 343 39.47 3.14 -1.76
C GLU A 343 39.61 2.34 -0.45
N LEU A 344 38.55 2.27 0.35
CA LEU A 344 38.55 1.53 1.63
C LEU A 344 38.80 0.03 1.48
N PHE A 345 38.29 -0.59 0.41
CA PHE A 345 38.43 -2.04 0.20
C PHE A 345 39.70 -2.45 -0.53
N ASN A 346 40.20 -1.62 -1.44
CA ASN A 346 41.28 -1.99 -2.35
C ASN A 346 42.62 -1.29 -2.04
N ASN A 347 42.64 -0.28 -1.16
CA ASN A 347 43.85 0.41 -0.75
C ASN A 347 44.15 0.15 0.73
N PRO A 348 45.16 -0.69 1.06
CA PRO A 348 45.56 -0.96 2.43
C PRO A 348 46.05 0.29 3.19
N ASP A 349 46.64 1.26 2.47
CA ASP A 349 47.19 2.50 3.01
C ASP A 349 46.18 3.66 3.00
N ALA A 350 44.88 3.37 2.79
CA ALA A 350 43.84 4.39 2.78
C ALA A 350 43.76 5.11 4.12
N ASP A 351 43.73 6.45 4.08
CA ASP A 351 43.51 7.28 5.26
C ASP A 351 42.03 7.13 5.73
N ARG A 352 41.82 6.14 6.57
CA ARG A 352 40.49 5.78 7.07
C ARG A 352 39.84 6.87 7.90
N GLU A 353 40.61 7.62 8.68
CA GLU A 353 40.07 8.72 9.50
C GLU A 353 39.48 9.83 8.64
N ARG A 354 40.08 10.07 7.49
CA ARG A 354 39.59 11.06 6.50
C ARG A 354 38.39 10.56 5.70
N LEU A 355 38.32 9.26 5.39
CA LEU A 355 37.31 8.69 4.55
C LEU A 355 36.01 8.36 5.31
N ILE A 356 36.10 8.05 6.60
CA ILE A 356 34.97 7.68 7.43
C ILE A 356 34.33 8.94 8.03
N PRO A 357 33.02 9.15 7.85
CA PRO A 357 32.35 10.28 8.47
C PRO A 357 32.47 10.24 9.99
N GLN A 358 32.91 11.32 10.58
CA GLN A 358 32.90 11.43 12.04
C GLN A 358 31.44 11.50 12.53
N PRO A 359 31.07 10.79 13.61
CA PRO A 359 29.73 10.88 14.16
C PRO A 359 29.47 12.35 14.55
N LYS A 360 28.44 12.94 13.98
CA LYS A 360 28.00 14.29 14.38
C LYS A 360 27.70 14.25 15.87
N GLN A 361 28.54 14.94 16.67
CA GLN A 361 28.23 15.15 18.07
C GLN A 361 26.82 15.77 18.14
N LYS A 362 25.95 15.18 18.94
CA LYS A 362 24.63 15.78 19.17
C LYS A 362 24.90 17.20 19.69
N PRO A 363 24.31 18.23 19.08
CA PRO A 363 24.51 19.59 19.55
C PRO A 363 24.23 19.65 21.07
N SER A 364 25.11 20.26 21.82
CA SER A 364 24.97 20.43 23.27
C SER A 364 23.63 21.12 23.57
N ARG A 365 23.12 20.95 24.79
CA ARG A 365 21.86 21.59 25.21
C ARG A 365 21.91 23.11 24.97
N GLN A 366 23.07 23.73 25.15
CA GLN A 366 23.31 25.15 24.88
C GLN A 366 23.21 25.54 23.41
N GLU A 367 23.74 24.71 22.49
CA GLU A 367 23.59 24.94 21.03
C GLU A 367 22.18 24.70 20.50
N ARG A 368 21.36 23.94 21.23
CA ARG A 368 19.93 23.79 20.88
C ARG A 368 19.12 24.99 21.35
N GLU A 369 19.46 25.55 22.50
CA GLU A 369 18.82 26.73 23.07
C GLU A 369 19.14 27.96 22.22
N THR A 370 20.41 28.21 21.85
CA THR A 370 20.80 29.28 20.93
C THR A 370 20.16 29.19 19.54
N LYS A 371 20.11 28.00 18.96
CA LYS A 371 19.41 27.81 17.67
C LYS A 371 17.87 27.93 17.74
N ALA A 372 17.28 27.71 18.90
CA ALA A 372 15.87 27.97 19.13
C ALA A 372 15.60 29.48 19.27
N GLU A 373 16.47 30.21 19.93
CA GLU A 373 16.42 31.66 20.07
C GLU A 373 16.62 32.36 18.72
N GLU A 374 17.63 31.98 17.93
CA GLU A 374 17.85 32.50 16.56
C GLU A 374 16.65 32.22 15.60
N ARG A 375 15.94 31.10 15.82
CA ARG A 375 14.71 30.82 15.03
C ARG A 375 13.53 31.67 15.47
N GLN A 376 13.41 32.00 16.75
CA GLN A 376 12.36 32.88 17.24
C GLN A 376 12.60 34.32 16.78
N GLU A 377 13.82 34.84 16.87
CA GLU A 377 14.17 36.15 16.33
C GLU A 377 13.97 36.25 14.82
N GLY A 378 14.32 35.21 14.05
CA GLY A 378 14.09 35.16 12.60
C GLY A 378 12.61 35.10 12.20
N VAL A 379 11.73 34.60 13.06
CA VAL A 379 10.27 34.59 12.84
C VAL A 379 9.68 35.97 13.17
N GLU A 380 10.13 36.62 14.22
CA GLU A 380 9.68 37.98 14.56
C GLU A 380 10.09 39.00 13.48
N TYR A 381 11.33 38.90 12.95
CA TYR A 381 11.79 39.76 11.85
C TYR A 381 10.93 39.58 10.56
N ARG A 382 10.57 38.34 10.21
CA ARG A 382 9.70 38.07 9.05
C ARG A 382 8.24 38.49 9.26
N GLN A 383 7.76 38.51 10.48
CA GLN A 383 6.40 39.02 10.78
C GLN A 383 6.33 40.56 10.69
N GLN A 384 7.41 41.24 11.01
CA GLN A 384 7.50 42.71 10.83
C GLN A 384 7.64 43.12 9.36
N GLU A 385 8.39 42.37 8.53
CA GLU A 385 8.47 42.64 7.09
C GLU A 385 7.15 42.35 6.34
N ASN A 386 6.38 41.35 6.76
CA ASN A 386 5.09 41.03 6.13
C ASN A 386 3.95 42.02 6.49
N GLN A 387 4.09 42.79 7.58
CA GLN A 387 3.14 43.85 7.89
C GLN A 387 3.36 45.11 7.05
N ASN A 388 4.54 45.30 6.48
CA ASN A 388 4.85 46.47 5.65
C ASN A 388 4.68 46.21 4.12
N GLN A 389 4.30 45.02 3.68
CA GLN A 389 4.12 44.70 2.26
C GLN A 389 2.68 44.34 1.84
N ASN A 390 1.70 44.54 2.71
CA ASN A 390 0.29 44.18 2.42
C ASN A 390 -0.54 45.34 1.81
N GLU A 391 0.09 46.23 1.06
CA GLU A 391 -0.62 47.18 0.16
C GLU A 391 -0.03 47.10 -1.25
N SER A 392 -0.23 46.01 -1.96
CA SER A 392 -0.42 46.00 -3.43
C SER A 392 -0.42 44.60 -4.01
N SER A 393 -1.45 44.33 -4.80
CA SER A 393 -1.59 43.35 -5.88
C SER A 393 -1.76 41.86 -5.53
N GLY A 394 -2.96 41.38 -5.67
CA GLY A 394 -3.49 40.50 -6.71
C GLY A 394 -2.95 39.07 -6.84
N SER A 395 -3.80 38.12 -6.46
CA SER A 395 -3.97 36.81 -7.10
C SER A 395 -2.72 35.98 -7.43
N LEU A 396 -2.45 35.00 -6.55
CA LEU A 396 -1.76 33.78 -6.95
C LEU A 396 -2.42 32.57 -6.26
N ILE A 397 -2.81 31.61 -7.07
CA ILE A 397 -3.49 30.38 -6.71
C ILE A 397 -2.53 29.52 -5.89
N ASP A 398 -2.95 29.12 -4.69
CA ASP A 398 -2.23 28.23 -3.78
C ASP A 398 -2.29 26.78 -4.32
N THR A 399 -1.16 26.27 -4.77
CA THR A 399 -1.00 24.90 -5.29
C THR A 399 -0.52 23.87 -4.25
N SER A 400 -0.58 24.18 -2.96
CA SER A 400 0.00 23.35 -1.90
C SER A 400 -0.89 22.20 -1.39
N ALA A 401 -2.11 22.01 -1.93
CA ALA A 401 -3.08 21.01 -1.43
C ALA A 401 -3.19 19.69 -2.26
N LEU A 402 -2.40 19.50 -3.32
CA LEU A 402 -2.62 18.42 -4.31
C LEU A 402 -1.73 17.17 -4.18
N GLY A 403 -0.91 17.03 -3.13
CA GLY A 403 0.22 16.08 -3.21
C GLY A 403 -0.01 14.63 -2.77
N ALA A 404 -0.85 14.34 -1.79
CA ALA A 404 -0.82 13.03 -1.12
C ALA A 404 -2.03 12.12 -1.41
N VAL A 405 -3.18 12.70 -1.75
CA VAL A 405 -4.44 11.93 -1.88
C VAL A 405 -4.59 11.28 -3.26
N ASP A 406 -4.02 11.89 -4.29
CA ASP A 406 -4.27 11.51 -5.69
C ASP A 406 -3.47 10.27 -6.16
N ILE A 407 -2.31 10.00 -5.57
CA ILE A 407 -1.49 8.84 -5.95
C ILE A 407 -2.06 7.55 -5.38
N PHE A 408 -2.63 7.61 -4.17
CA PHE A 408 -3.26 6.46 -3.56
C PHE A 408 -4.58 6.09 -4.27
N SER A 409 -5.31 7.08 -4.79
CA SER A 409 -6.50 6.86 -5.59
C SER A 409 -6.20 6.17 -6.92
N VAL A 410 -5.08 6.53 -7.57
CA VAL A 410 -4.63 5.90 -8.82
C VAL A 410 -4.16 4.45 -8.58
N LEU A 411 -3.55 4.16 -7.42
CA LEU A 411 -3.17 2.79 -7.02
C LEU A 411 -4.37 1.88 -6.78
N MET A 412 -5.53 2.45 -6.41
CA MET A 412 -6.74 1.69 -6.09
C MET A 412 -7.73 1.59 -7.28
N GLU A 413 -7.59 2.40 -8.34
CA GLU A 413 -8.51 2.40 -9.48
C GLU A 413 -8.35 1.22 -10.45
N ASP A 414 -7.23 0.47 -10.41
CA ASP A 414 -6.87 -0.48 -11.46
C ASP A 414 -7.20 -1.96 -11.17
N ASP A 415 -7.95 -2.27 -10.11
CA ASP A 415 -8.27 -3.67 -9.75
C ASP A 415 -9.55 -4.22 -10.41
N HIS A 416 -10.07 -3.53 -11.45
CA HIS A 416 -11.31 -3.93 -12.13
C HIS A 416 -11.13 -4.87 -13.33
N THR A 417 -9.92 -5.33 -13.65
CA THR A 417 -9.70 -6.19 -14.83
C THR A 417 -9.60 -7.70 -14.56
N HIS A 418 -9.60 -8.13 -13.29
CA HIS A 418 -9.92 -9.50 -12.91
C HIS A 418 -11.03 -9.45 -11.87
N GLU A 419 -12.25 -9.76 -12.30
CA GLU A 419 -13.37 -10.00 -11.39
C GLU A 419 -12.97 -11.10 -10.40
N TYR A 420 -12.42 -10.71 -9.25
CA TYR A 420 -12.46 -11.58 -8.08
C TYR A 420 -13.93 -11.67 -7.70
N ILE A 421 -14.58 -12.72 -8.16
CA ILE A 421 -15.91 -13.06 -7.67
C ILE A 421 -15.70 -13.65 -6.30
N ASP A 422 -16.08 -12.88 -5.27
CA ASP A 422 -16.11 -13.34 -3.89
C ASP A 422 -16.81 -14.71 -3.85
N PRO A 423 -16.21 -15.73 -3.20
CA PRO A 423 -16.83 -17.05 -3.05
C PRO A 423 -18.27 -16.98 -2.56
N ALA A 424 -18.63 -15.99 -1.74
CA ALA A 424 -19.99 -15.74 -1.26
C ALA A 424 -21.01 -15.51 -2.39
N PHE A 425 -20.60 -14.95 -3.53
CA PHE A 425 -21.48 -14.76 -4.70
C PHE A 425 -21.56 -15.96 -5.66
N ARG A 426 -20.76 -17.02 -5.42
CA ARG A 426 -20.79 -18.25 -6.24
C ARG A 426 -21.97 -19.18 -5.90
N TYR A 427 -22.59 -19.02 -4.73
CA TYR A 427 -23.77 -19.79 -4.32
C TYR A 427 -25.05 -19.24 -4.99
N GLY A 428 -25.24 -19.50 -6.29
CA GLY A 428 -26.46 -19.16 -7.03
C GLY A 428 -27.41 -20.32 -7.17
N ARG A 429 -28.73 -20.06 -7.23
CA ARG A 429 -29.75 -21.07 -7.56
C ARG A 429 -29.36 -21.81 -8.85
N LYS A 430 -29.10 -23.12 -8.80
CA LYS A 430 -28.99 -23.96 -10.00
C LYS A 430 -30.30 -23.84 -10.76
N LYS A 431 -30.33 -23.15 -11.90
CA LYS A 431 -31.49 -23.15 -12.82
C LYS A 431 -31.75 -24.58 -13.22
N LYS A 432 -32.93 -25.16 -12.83
CA LYS A 432 -33.40 -26.43 -13.34
C LYS A 432 -33.48 -26.33 -14.86
N LYS A 433 -32.66 -27.08 -15.60
CA LYS A 433 -32.77 -27.24 -17.03
C LYS A 433 -34.15 -27.84 -17.33
N LYS A 434 -35.07 -27.08 -17.97
CA LYS A 434 -36.29 -27.63 -18.56
C LYS A 434 -35.88 -28.66 -19.62
N ARG A 435 -36.15 -29.92 -19.38
CA ARG A 435 -36.08 -30.98 -20.38
C ARG A 435 -37.08 -30.62 -21.50
N ARG A 436 -36.57 -30.21 -22.66
CA ARG A 436 -37.40 -30.20 -23.90
C ARG A 436 -37.74 -31.65 -24.22
N ARG A 437 -39.02 -32.02 -24.09
CA ARG A 437 -39.56 -33.21 -24.74
C ARG A 437 -39.46 -32.97 -26.25
N ARG A 438 -38.75 -33.82 -26.97
CA ARG A 438 -38.91 -33.96 -28.41
C ARG A 438 -40.20 -34.79 -28.62
N LEU A 439 -41.12 -34.24 -29.41
CA LEU A 439 -42.17 -34.96 -30.12
C LEU A 439 -41.54 -35.52 -31.37
#